data_9333225332e92f79e96e066a634fc07a
#
_entry.id   9333225332e92f79e96e066a634fc07a
#
_cell.length_a   1.000
_cell.length_b   1.000
_cell.length_c   1.000
_cell.angle_alpha   90.00
_cell.angle_beta   90.00
_cell.angle_gamma   90.00
#
_symmetry.space_group_name_H-M   'P 1'
#
loop_
_entity.id
_entity.type
_entity.pdbx_description
1 polymer ?
#
loop_
_entity_poly.entity_id
_entity_poly.type
_entity_poly.pdbx_seq_one_letter_code
_entity_poly.pdbx_strand_id
1 'polypeptide(L)'
;IFKILKRGEKLNLETAQKENDLVDAGLRYDLTVPLARYYANNSDKLISPFKSLQIGSVWRAERPQKGRFRQFTQCDIDILGDATNAAEIELILATTGVLSKLCPKNKFTLRINDRNILSALVRASGIEEKDMSAVFIILDKLDKIGIEGVKKELTQLGIDKEKVENYIAIINKLESSTDNKFKLEFIRENTKEILPNDCIDGLLSIIAVVESCKTADFNIIFDASLVRGMGYYTGTIFEVSMEGFSGSVAGGGRYDKVIGKFSSKEVPACGFSIGFERIVTILTEENFEPEKEPVKKAYLYEKGLNDSAFIDILHKAKEDRKKGLIVLVTAMNKNKKFQKEQLSLQGYTEFTEVYKEELKK
;
A
#
# COMPACT_ATOMS: atom_id res chain seq x y z
N ILE A 1 5.84 6.99 18.13
CA ILE A 1 7.12 6.54 17.54
C ILE A 1 7.93 5.83 18.62
N PHE A 2 8.56 4.69 18.31
CA PHE A 2 9.56 4.08 19.17
C PHE A 2 10.85 4.88 19.08
N LYS A 3 11.39 5.27 20.21
CA LYS A 3 12.60 6.08 20.32
C LYS A 3 13.78 5.25 20.80
N ILE A 4 14.95 5.57 20.27
CA ILE A 4 16.21 4.93 20.61
C ILE A 4 17.00 5.92 21.46
N LEU A 5 17.37 5.50 22.69
CA LEU A 5 18.14 6.32 23.60
C LEU A 5 19.59 6.48 23.12
N LYS A 6 20.19 7.60 23.44
CA LYS A 6 21.63 7.81 23.33
C LYS A 6 22.41 6.76 24.12
N ARG A 7 23.66 6.53 23.77
CA ARG A 7 24.52 5.53 24.43
C ARG A 7 25.72 6.18 25.14
N GLY A 8 26.17 5.51 26.17
CA GLY A 8 27.37 5.90 26.92
C GLY A 8 27.23 7.29 27.55
N GLU A 9 28.31 8.06 27.52
CA GLU A 9 28.41 9.41 28.14
C GLU A 9 27.41 10.42 27.52
N LYS A 10 26.88 10.16 26.35
CA LYS A 10 25.85 11.00 25.72
C LYS A 10 24.46 10.85 26.35
N LEU A 11 24.22 9.78 27.11
CA LEU A 11 22.99 9.54 27.85
C LEU A 11 23.15 10.05 29.29
N ASN A 12 22.68 11.26 29.54
CA ASN A 12 22.70 11.84 30.89
C ASN A 12 21.29 12.12 31.37
N LEU A 13 20.78 11.27 32.28
CA LEU A 13 19.43 11.38 32.81
C LEU A 13 19.28 12.53 33.82
N GLU A 14 20.37 12.93 34.48
CA GLU A 14 20.34 13.97 35.52
C GLU A 14 20.25 15.37 34.93
N THR A 15 20.83 15.59 33.75
CA THR A 15 20.83 16.91 33.06
C THR A 15 19.78 17.05 31.99
N ALA A 16 19.10 15.98 31.61
CA ALA A 16 18.09 16.01 30.55
C ALA A 16 16.87 16.84 30.96
N GLN A 17 16.53 17.87 30.15
CA GLN A 17 15.36 18.71 30.34
C GLN A 17 14.29 18.42 29.31
N LYS A 18 14.65 17.87 28.16
CA LYS A 18 13.78 17.59 27.02
C LYS A 18 14.02 16.17 26.55
N GLU A 19 13.00 15.58 25.94
CA GLU A 19 13.08 14.25 25.36
C GLU A 19 14.23 14.10 24.34
N ASN A 20 14.49 15.14 23.54
CA ASN A 20 15.58 15.14 22.57
C ASN A 20 16.99 15.08 23.23
N ASP A 21 17.09 15.39 24.52
CA ASP A 21 18.36 15.26 25.25
C ASP A 21 18.72 13.79 25.49
N LEU A 22 17.72 12.92 25.53
CA LEU A 22 17.85 11.48 25.79
C LEU A 22 17.84 10.63 24.51
N VAL A 23 17.24 11.15 23.41
CA VAL A 23 16.95 10.37 22.19
C VAL A 23 18.00 10.64 21.13
N ASP A 24 18.51 9.56 20.52
CA ASP A 24 19.45 9.60 19.40
C ASP A 24 18.72 9.46 18.06
N ALA A 25 17.75 8.53 17.99
CA ALA A 25 17.01 8.22 16.78
C ALA A 25 15.61 7.67 17.11
N GLY A 26 14.80 7.48 16.08
CA GLY A 26 13.52 6.78 16.17
C GLY A 26 13.43 5.66 15.14
N LEU A 27 12.69 4.61 15.46
CA LEU A 27 12.31 3.62 14.46
C LEU A 27 11.33 4.25 13.47
N ARG A 28 11.51 3.96 12.18
CA ARG A 28 10.66 4.52 11.13
C ARG A 28 9.21 4.11 11.31
N TYR A 29 8.31 5.08 11.21
CA TYR A 29 6.87 4.91 11.39
C TYR A 29 6.18 4.45 10.12
N ASP A 30 6.72 4.82 8.95
CA ASP A 30 6.26 4.50 7.61
C ASP A 30 7.43 4.41 6.62
N LEU A 31 7.13 4.07 5.37
CA LEU A 31 8.10 4.08 4.26
C LEU A 31 7.98 5.37 3.41
N THR A 32 6.90 6.14 3.54
CA THR A 32 6.63 7.36 2.75
C THR A 32 7.63 8.47 3.07
N VAL A 33 7.93 8.71 4.36
CA VAL A 33 8.88 9.75 4.78
C VAL A 33 10.31 9.44 4.30
N PRO A 34 10.83 8.20 4.46
CA PRO A 34 12.12 7.82 3.84
C PRO A 34 12.15 7.99 2.33
N LEU A 35 11.07 7.60 1.61
CA LEU A 35 10.96 7.78 0.16
C LEU A 35 11.00 9.26 -0.23
N ALA A 36 10.21 10.10 0.43
CA ALA A 36 10.17 11.54 0.16
C ALA A 36 11.55 12.18 0.31
N ARG A 37 12.30 11.82 1.37
CA ARG A 37 13.68 12.28 1.57
C ARG A 37 14.64 11.75 0.51
N TYR A 38 14.52 10.46 0.14
CA TYR A 38 15.32 9.87 -0.92
C TYR A 38 15.09 10.59 -2.25
N TYR A 39 13.82 10.79 -2.63
CA TYR A 39 13.45 11.48 -3.85
C TYR A 39 13.97 12.93 -3.85
N ALA A 40 13.75 13.67 -2.77
CA ALA A 40 14.22 15.07 -2.65
C ALA A 40 15.73 15.19 -2.85
N ASN A 41 16.52 14.22 -2.37
CA ASN A 41 17.98 14.24 -2.48
C ASN A 41 18.51 13.71 -3.83
N ASN A 42 17.68 13.08 -4.68
CA ASN A 42 18.11 12.43 -5.91
C ASN A 42 17.25 12.79 -7.13
N SER A 43 16.32 13.74 -7.02
CA SER A 43 15.32 14.06 -8.05
C SER A 43 15.91 14.43 -9.40
N ASP A 44 17.11 14.99 -9.42
CA ASP A 44 17.88 15.34 -10.62
C ASP A 44 18.39 14.12 -11.42
N LYS A 45 18.46 12.95 -10.78
CA LYS A 45 18.95 11.68 -11.36
C LYS A 45 17.83 10.68 -11.63
N LEU A 46 16.63 10.95 -11.12
CA LEU A 46 15.50 10.04 -11.24
C LEU A 46 14.64 10.40 -12.46
N ILE A 47 14.07 9.38 -13.08
CA ILE A 47 13.08 9.58 -14.16
C ILE A 47 11.80 10.20 -13.60
N SER A 48 11.10 10.97 -14.42
CA SER A 48 9.78 11.52 -14.06
C SER A 48 8.71 11.01 -15.03
N PRO A 49 7.55 10.50 -14.54
CA PRO A 49 7.26 10.24 -13.13
C PRO A 49 8.12 9.10 -12.54
N PHE A 50 8.49 9.24 -11.27
CA PHE A 50 9.21 8.20 -10.54
C PHE A 50 8.22 7.23 -9.88
N LYS A 51 8.32 5.95 -10.22
CA LYS A 51 7.50 4.88 -9.65
C LYS A 51 8.33 4.03 -8.69
N SER A 52 7.83 3.82 -7.49
CA SER A 52 8.51 3.10 -6.42
C SER A 52 7.66 1.96 -5.89
N LEU A 53 8.29 0.81 -5.66
CA LEU A 53 7.76 -0.27 -4.83
C LEU A 53 8.68 -0.42 -3.63
N GLN A 54 8.11 -0.34 -2.42
CA GLN A 54 8.84 -0.48 -1.18
C GLN A 54 8.22 -1.58 -0.32
N ILE A 55 9.04 -2.50 0.16
CA ILE A 55 8.62 -3.52 1.13
C ILE A 55 9.60 -3.45 2.30
N GLY A 56 9.07 -3.25 3.51
CA GLY A 56 9.94 -3.14 4.67
C GLY A 56 9.21 -2.99 6.00
N SER A 57 9.91 -3.34 7.07
CA SER A 57 9.36 -3.23 8.42
C SER A 57 9.25 -1.78 8.87
N VAL A 58 8.15 -1.48 9.55
CA VAL A 58 7.87 -0.21 10.21
C VAL A 58 7.38 -0.46 11.63
N TRP A 59 7.45 0.57 12.48
CA TRP A 59 7.17 0.42 13.91
C TRP A 59 6.22 1.49 14.41
N ARG A 60 5.12 1.07 15.05
CA ARG A 60 4.12 1.97 15.65
C ARG A 60 3.87 1.58 17.10
N ALA A 61 3.92 2.55 18.01
CA ALA A 61 3.70 2.33 19.43
C ALA A 61 2.20 2.26 19.81
N GLU A 62 1.36 1.85 18.89
CA GLU A 62 -0.08 1.71 19.10
C GLU A 62 -0.40 0.44 19.90
N ARG A 63 -1.62 0.37 20.44
CA ARG A 63 -2.10 -0.82 21.16
C ARG A 63 -2.26 -1.98 20.19
N PRO A 64 -1.60 -3.14 20.42
CA PRO A 64 -1.76 -4.31 19.57
C PRO A 64 -3.17 -4.86 19.60
N GLN A 65 -3.64 -5.31 18.44
CA GLN A 65 -4.92 -6.03 18.29
C GLN A 65 -4.87 -6.90 17.02
N LYS A 66 -5.88 -7.72 16.74
CA LYS A 66 -5.93 -8.56 15.52
C LYS A 66 -5.68 -7.69 14.27
N GLY A 67 -4.69 -8.07 13.46
CA GLY A 67 -4.30 -7.32 12.26
C GLY A 67 -3.60 -5.97 12.50
N ARG A 68 -3.23 -5.66 13.77
CA ARG A 68 -2.42 -4.48 14.12
C ARG A 68 -1.28 -4.88 15.05
N PHE A 69 -0.08 -4.77 14.57
CA PHE A 69 1.15 -5.11 15.28
C PHE A 69 1.98 -3.85 15.52
N ARG A 70 2.87 -3.89 16.52
CA ARG A 70 3.81 -2.80 16.77
C ARG A 70 4.96 -2.75 15.78
N GLN A 71 5.36 -3.91 15.26
CA GLN A 71 6.21 -4.06 14.10
C GLN A 71 5.42 -4.79 13.03
N PHE A 72 5.41 -4.27 11.81
CA PHE A 72 4.73 -4.88 10.68
C PHE A 72 5.40 -4.45 9.37
N THR A 73 5.10 -5.16 8.30
CA THR A 73 5.60 -4.87 6.96
C THR A 73 4.63 -3.95 6.23
N GLN A 74 5.12 -2.82 5.74
CA GLN A 74 4.43 -2.07 4.69
C GLN A 74 4.85 -2.59 3.32
N CYS A 75 3.88 -2.68 2.42
CA CYS A 75 4.08 -2.94 1.00
C CYS A 75 3.44 -1.77 0.26
N ASP A 76 4.26 -0.80 -0.09
CA ASP A 76 3.84 0.50 -0.60
C ASP A 76 4.24 0.64 -2.07
N ILE A 77 3.32 1.15 -2.88
CA ILE A 77 3.57 1.60 -4.24
C ILE A 77 3.27 3.09 -4.33
N ASP A 78 4.19 3.85 -4.93
CA ASP A 78 4.11 5.30 -5.02
C ASP A 78 4.47 5.79 -6.41
N ILE A 79 3.78 6.84 -6.87
CA ILE A 79 4.08 7.58 -8.11
C ILE A 79 4.33 9.03 -7.73
N LEU A 80 5.53 9.53 -8.04
CA LEU A 80 5.97 10.88 -7.74
C LEU A 80 6.25 11.65 -9.04
N GLY A 81 5.78 12.88 -9.12
CA GLY A 81 5.97 13.73 -10.28
C GLY A 81 4.83 13.70 -11.31
N ASP A 82 3.71 13.01 -11.01
CA ASP A 82 2.50 13.03 -11.84
C ASP A 82 1.37 13.77 -11.13
N ALA A 83 0.97 14.91 -11.69
CA ALA A 83 -0.13 15.73 -11.19
C ALA A 83 -1.50 15.30 -11.72
N THR A 84 -1.55 14.35 -12.64
CA THR A 84 -2.80 13.89 -13.25
C THR A 84 -3.45 12.75 -12.48
N ASN A 85 -4.72 12.47 -12.77
CA ASN A 85 -5.45 11.34 -12.19
C ASN A 85 -4.91 9.97 -12.65
N ALA A 86 -3.99 9.93 -13.61
CA ALA A 86 -3.37 8.67 -14.06
C ALA A 86 -2.63 7.97 -12.93
N ALA A 87 -2.03 8.73 -12.00
CA ALA A 87 -1.37 8.16 -10.83
C ALA A 87 -2.35 7.38 -9.94
N GLU A 88 -3.50 7.96 -9.59
CA GLU A 88 -4.55 7.29 -8.80
C GLU A 88 -5.08 6.06 -9.50
N ILE A 89 -5.42 6.18 -10.79
CA ILE A 89 -5.97 5.08 -11.61
C ILE A 89 -4.99 3.91 -11.65
N GLU A 90 -3.72 4.17 -11.93
CA GLU A 90 -2.69 3.13 -12.00
C GLU A 90 -2.50 2.42 -10.66
N LEU A 91 -2.39 3.18 -9.57
CA LEU A 91 -2.23 2.64 -8.22
C LEU A 91 -3.43 1.80 -7.79
N ILE A 92 -4.64 2.25 -8.09
CA ILE A 92 -5.88 1.51 -7.80
C ILE A 92 -5.90 0.19 -8.58
N LEU A 93 -5.68 0.22 -9.88
CA LEU A 93 -5.69 -0.98 -10.73
C LEU A 93 -4.59 -1.97 -10.33
N ALA A 94 -3.38 -1.49 -10.02
CA ALA A 94 -2.29 -2.33 -9.56
C ALA A 94 -2.62 -3.00 -8.22
N THR A 95 -3.08 -2.23 -7.23
CA THR A 95 -3.41 -2.75 -5.89
C THR A 95 -4.57 -3.76 -5.95
N THR A 96 -5.65 -3.41 -6.63
CA THR A 96 -6.83 -4.31 -6.75
C THR A 96 -6.52 -5.55 -7.57
N GLY A 97 -5.67 -5.44 -8.60
CA GLY A 97 -5.17 -6.57 -9.38
C GLY A 97 -4.33 -7.55 -8.55
N VAL A 98 -3.50 -7.06 -7.61
CA VAL A 98 -2.76 -7.91 -6.67
C VAL A 98 -3.70 -8.57 -5.67
N LEU A 99 -4.61 -7.80 -5.06
CA LEU A 99 -5.56 -8.32 -4.06
C LEU A 99 -6.46 -9.42 -4.66
N SER A 100 -6.95 -9.26 -5.88
CA SER A 100 -7.79 -10.26 -6.55
C SER A 100 -7.04 -11.56 -6.86
N LYS A 101 -5.73 -11.50 -7.12
CA LYS A 101 -4.90 -12.69 -7.32
C LYS A 101 -4.57 -13.40 -6.03
N LEU A 102 -4.31 -12.65 -4.97
CA LEU A 102 -3.98 -13.22 -3.65
C LEU A 102 -5.21 -13.78 -2.94
N CYS A 103 -6.34 -13.08 -3.04
CA CYS A 103 -7.58 -13.41 -2.33
C CYS A 103 -8.74 -13.59 -3.33
N PRO A 104 -8.70 -14.59 -4.24
CA PRO A 104 -9.65 -14.72 -5.34
C PRO A 104 -11.07 -15.08 -4.89
N LYS A 105 -11.23 -15.54 -3.65
CA LYS A 105 -12.54 -15.92 -3.07
C LYS A 105 -13.21 -14.76 -2.33
N ASN A 106 -12.46 -13.70 -2.00
CA ASN A 106 -12.95 -12.61 -1.18
C ASN A 106 -13.47 -11.48 -2.05
N LYS A 107 -14.66 -10.99 -1.73
CA LYS A 107 -15.18 -9.75 -2.29
C LYS A 107 -14.55 -8.57 -1.57
N PHE A 108 -14.20 -7.54 -2.32
CA PHE A 108 -13.68 -6.32 -1.73
C PHE A 108 -14.32 -5.08 -2.35
N THR A 109 -14.27 -4.00 -1.61
CA THR A 109 -14.81 -2.70 -1.99
C THR A 109 -13.72 -1.66 -1.88
N LEU A 110 -13.49 -0.91 -2.95
CA LEU A 110 -12.69 0.29 -2.95
C LEU A 110 -13.59 1.47 -2.54
N ARG A 111 -13.32 2.07 -1.40
CA ARG A 111 -13.91 3.33 -0.95
C ARG A 111 -13.00 4.46 -1.42
N ILE A 112 -13.56 5.51 -2.01
CA ILE A 112 -12.81 6.68 -2.51
C ILE A 112 -13.46 7.97 -2.04
N ASN A 113 -12.65 8.97 -1.71
CA ASN A 113 -13.06 10.32 -1.35
C ASN A 113 -11.96 11.32 -1.76
N ASP A 114 -12.16 12.59 -1.43
CA ASP A 114 -11.15 13.64 -1.59
C ASP A 114 -11.12 14.56 -0.36
N ARG A 115 -9.93 14.95 0.07
CA ARG A 115 -9.71 15.84 1.21
C ARG A 115 -10.38 17.21 1.04
N ASN A 116 -10.42 17.70 -0.20
CA ASN A 116 -11.05 18.99 -0.50
C ASN A 116 -12.58 18.87 -0.38
N ILE A 117 -13.16 17.74 -0.80
CA ILE A 117 -14.60 17.48 -0.60
C ILE A 117 -14.95 17.44 0.88
N LEU A 118 -14.18 16.68 1.70
CA LEU A 118 -14.40 16.65 3.15
C LEU A 118 -14.42 18.06 3.75
N SER A 119 -13.44 18.88 3.37
CA SER A 119 -13.34 20.27 3.84
C SER A 119 -14.51 21.14 3.34
N ALA A 120 -14.91 20.96 2.09
CA ALA A 120 -16.01 21.71 1.48
C ALA A 120 -17.36 21.40 2.16
N LEU A 121 -17.64 20.12 2.48
CA LEU A 121 -18.87 19.73 3.17
C LEU A 121 -18.97 20.33 4.58
N VAL A 122 -17.85 20.38 5.32
CA VAL A 122 -17.80 21.03 6.62
C VAL A 122 -18.07 22.54 6.49
N ARG A 123 -17.45 23.22 5.52
CA ARG A 123 -17.68 24.65 5.27
C ARG A 123 -19.09 24.94 4.78
N ALA A 124 -19.66 24.10 3.89
CA ALA A 124 -21.02 24.26 3.39
C ALA A 124 -22.08 24.14 4.48
N SER A 125 -21.80 23.39 5.54
CA SER A 125 -22.68 23.31 6.72
C SER A 125 -22.53 24.48 7.68
N GLY A 126 -21.61 25.43 7.42
CA GLY A 126 -21.36 26.61 8.26
C GLY A 126 -20.44 26.34 9.45
N ILE A 127 -19.84 25.16 9.57
CA ILE A 127 -18.87 24.82 10.64
C ILE A 127 -17.55 25.55 10.38
N GLU A 128 -16.93 26.08 11.43
CA GLU A 128 -15.71 26.88 11.34
C GLU A 128 -14.48 26.01 11.06
N GLU A 129 -13.51 26.58 10.35
CA GLU A 129 -12.27 25.87 9.96
C GLU A 129 -11.46 25.35 11.16
N LYS A 130 -11.49 26.06 12.29
CA LYS A 130 -10.83 25.65 13.54
C LYS A 130 -11.33 24.30 14.07
N ASP A 131 -12.60 23.95 13.81
CA ASP A 131 -13.26 22.73 14.30
C ASP A 131 -13.15 21.56 13.31
N MET A 132 -12.70 21.82 12.07
CA MET A 132 -12.67 20.87 10.97
C MET A 132 -11.93 19.56 11.34
N SER A 133 -10.77 19.66 11.99
CA SER A 133 -9.99 18.47 12.39
C SER A 133 -10.74 17.60 13.39
N ALA A 134 -11.48 18.21 14.31
CA ALA A 134 -12.29 17.50 15.29
C ALA A 134 -13.52 16.84 14.63
N VAL A 135 -14.16 17.54 13.67
CA VAL A 135 -15.26 16.96 12.87
C VAL A 135 -14.79 15.70 12.14
N PHE A 136 -13.61 15.73 11.53
CA PHE A 136 -13.06 14.56 10.82
C PHE A 136 -12.77 13.38 11.75
N ILE A 137 -12.22 13.65 12.95
CA ILE A 137 -11.97 12.60 13.95
C ILE A 137 -13.27 11.93 14.40
N ILE A 138 -14.35 12.70 14.50
CA ILE A 138 -15.67 12.17 14.88
C ILE A 138 -16.30 11.43 13.71
N LEU A 139 -16.22 11.97 12.49
CA LEU A 139 -16.75 11.33 11.29
C LEU A 139 -16.08 9.97 11.03
N ASP A 140 -14.77 9.83 11.27
CA ASP A 140 -14.05 8.55 11.17
C ASP A 140 -14.62 7.43 12.07
N LYS A 141 -15.44 7.79 13.04
CA LYS A 141 -16.12 6.84 13.91
C LYS A 141 -17.52 6.45 13.41
N LEU A 142 -18.00 7.01 12.29
CA LEU A 142 -19.37 6.84 11.81
C LEU A 142 -19.80 5.37 11.78
N ASP A 143 -18.96 4.50 11.24
CA ASP A 143 -19.21 3.04 11.15
C ASP A 143 -19.39 2.37 12.54
N LYS A 144 -18.88 3.00 13.62
CA LYS A 144 -18.88 2.44 14.98
C LYS A 144 -20.00 3.02 15.85
N ILE A 145 -20.25 4.33 15.76
CA ILE A 145 -21.16 5.02 16.64
C ILE A 145 -22.48 5.44 15.95
N GLY A 146 -22.55 5.23 14.63
CA GLY A 146 -23.68 5.64 13.81
C GLY A 146 -23.84 7.17 13.72
N ILE A 147 -24.80 7.59 12.90
CA ILE A 147 -25.04 9.03 12.63
C ILE A 147 -25.47 9.80 13.88
N GLU A 148 -26.26 9.17 14.74
CA GLU A 148 -26.72 9.79 16.01
C GLU A 148 -25.56 9.98 17.01
N GLY A 149 -24.62 9.03 17.01
CA GLY A 149 -23.39 9.15 17.80
C GLY A 149 -22.50 10.29 17.31
N VAL A 150 -22.34 10.41 15.97
CA VAL A 150 -21.60 11.53 15.34
C VAL A 150 -22.24 12.86 15.72
N LYS A 151 -23.55 12.98 15.55
CA LYS A 151 -24.30 14.18 15.90
C LYS A 151 -24.12 14.58 17.38
N LYS A 152 -24.21 13.60 18.28
CA LYS A 152 -24.02 13.81 19.73
C LYS A 152 -22.60 14.30 20.03
N GLU A 153 -21.55 13.65 19.47
CA GLU A 153 -20.17 14.05 19.73
C GLU A 153 -19.86 15.45 19.15
N LEU A 154 -20.38 15.80 17.97
CA LEU A 154 -20.22 17.13 17.38
C LEU A 154 -20.89 18.22 18.26
N THR A 155 -22.08 17.95 18.78
CA THR A 155 -22.77 18.88 19.69
C THR A 155 -21.99 19.05 21.00
N GLN A 156 -21.40 17.97 21.55
CA GLN A 156 -20.56 18.00 22.74
C GLN A 156 -19.28 18.82 22.59
N LEU A 157 -18.76 18.96 21.37
CA LEU A 157 -17.63 19.85 21.05
C LEU A 157 -18.02 21.35 21.15
N GLY A 158 -19.27 21.68 21.30
CA GLY A 158 -19.75 23.07 21.34
C GLY A 158 -20.02 23.67 19.95
N ILE A 159 -20.07 22.84 18.91
CA ILE A 159 -20.47 23.28 17.57
C ILE A 159 -21.96 23.60 17.61
N ASP A 160 -22.34 24.73 16.98
CA ASP A 160 -23.72 25.17 16.91
C ASP A 160 -24.64 24.07 16.36
N LYS A 161 -25.82 23.93 17.04
CA LYS A 161 -26.73 22.83 16.74
C LYS A 161 -27.28 22.87 15.31
N GLU A 162 -27.57 24.04 14.78
CA GLU A 162 -28.06 24.20 13.41
C GLU A 162 -27.00 23.77 12.39
N LYS A 163 -25.74 24.14 12.61
CA LYS A 163 -24.60 23.72 11.76
C LYS A 163 -24.41 22.21 11.81
N VAL A 164 -24.55 21.59 12.98
CA VAL A 164 -24.48 20.13 13.13
C VAL A 164 -25.62 19.46 12.36
N GLU A 165 -26.87 19.96 12.49
CA GLU A 165 -28.01 19.40 11.73
C GLU A 165 -27.80 19.51 10.22
N ASN A 166 -27.33 20.65 9.73
CA ASN A 166 -27.00 20.85 8.32
C ASN A 166 -25.96 19.84 7.83
N TYR A 167 -24.88 19.64 8.59
CA TYR A 167 -23.85 18.66 8.25
C TYR A 167 -24.39 17.23 8.21
N ILE A 168 -25.13 16.83 9.23
CA ILE A 168 -25.77 15.51 9.32
C ILE A 168 -26.77 15.29 8.19
N ALA A 169 -27.56 16.30 7.81
CA ALA A 169 -28.49 16.21 6.69
C ALA A 169 -27.76 15.93 5.36
N ILE A 170 -26.61 16.58 5.13
CA ILE A 170 -25.77 16.32 3.96
C ILE A 170 -25.26 14.86 3.98
N ILE A 171 -24.68 14.41 5.09
CA ILE A 171 -24.16 13.04 5.21
C ILE A 171 -25.28 12.01 5.01
N ASN A 172 -26.43 12.17 5.64
CA ASN A 172 -27.59 11.29 5.47
C ASN A 172 -28.05 11.21 4.01
N LYS A 173 -28.06 12.34 3.30
CA LYS A 173 -28.43 12.37 1.87
C LYS A 173 -27.44 11.59 1.02
N LEU A 174 -26.15 11.71 1.31
CA LEU A 174 -25.09 10.96 0.60
C LEU A 174 -25.17 9.45 0.90
N GLU A 175 -25.41 9.08 2.17
CA GLU A 175 -25.55 7.67 2.57
C GLU A 175 -26.84 7.02 2.03
N SER A 176 -27.87 7.79 1.70
CA SER A 176 -29.13 7.28 1.14
C SER A 176 -29.06 6.76 -0.30
N SER A 177 -27.93 6.93 -0.98
CA SER A 177 -27.70 6.48 -2.36
C SER A 177 -26.44 5.64 -2.47
N THR A 178 -26.47 4.65 -3.36
CA THR A 178 -25.29 3.89 -3.79
C THR A 178 -24.70 4.39 -5.11
N ASP A 179 -25.37 5.33 -5.78
CA ASP A 179 -24.91 5.90 -7.05
C ASP A 179 -23.85 6.97 -6.82
N ASN A 180 -22.63 6.67 -7.22
CA ASN A 180 -21.48 7.57 -7.10
C ASN A 180 -21.70 8.90 -7.84
N LYS A 181 -22.31 8.84 -9.03
CA LYS A 181 -22.57 10.03 -9.84
C LYS A 181 -23.57 10.94 -9.14
N PHE A 182 -24.66 10.38 -8.65
CA PHE A 182 -25.65 11.13 -7.88
C PHE A 182 -25.00 11.82 -6.66
N LYS A 183 -24.20 11.08 -5.89
CA LYS A 183 -23.51 11.64 -4.70
C LYS A 183 -22.60 12.81 -5.07
N LEU A 184 -21.78 12.65 -6.11
CA LEU A 184 -20.81 13.68 -6.53
C LEU A 184 -21.49 14.90 -7.14
N GLU A 185 -22.56 14.73 -7.92
CA GLU A 185 -23.35 15.85 -8.43
C GLU A 185 -24.10 16.59 -7.31
N PHE A 186 -24.64 15.85 -6.34
CA PHE A 186 -25.24 16.48 -5.14
C PHE A 186 -24.21 17.35 -4.38
N ILE A 187 -22.98 16.86 -4.23
CA ILE A 187 -21.88 17.64 -3.61
C ILE A 187 -21.59 18.88 -4.46
N ARG A 188 -21.48 18.74 -5.79
CA ARG A 188 -21.24 19.85 -6.72
C ARG A 188 -22.27 20.97 -6.51
N GLU A 189 -23.53 20.59 -6.45
CA GLU A 189 -24.61 21.56 -6.26
C GLU A 189 -24.56 22.30 -4.92
N ASN A 190 -24.17 21.63 -3.86
CA ASN A 190 -24.13 22.18 -2.50
C ASN A 190 -22.81 22.88 -2.13
N THR A 191 -21.76 22.76 -2.97
CA THR A 191 -20.42 23.32 -2.69
C THR A 191 -19.86 24.21 -3.80
N LYS A 192 -20.73 24.69 -4.73
CA LYS A 192 -20.36 25.44 -5.96
C LYS A 192 -19.35 26.57 -5.76
N GLU A 193 -19.44 27.30 -4.65
CA GLU A 193 -18.59 28.45 -4.35
C GLU A 193 -17.38 28.09 -3.49
N ILE A 194 -17.31 26.84 -3.01
CA ILE A 194 -16.31 26.39 -2.02
C ILE A 194 -15.32 25.40 -2.65
N LEU A 195 -15.80 24.51 -3.51
CA LEU A 195 -15.04 23.44 -4.12
C LEU A 195 -14.86 23.67 -5.62
N PRO A 196 -13.64 23.65 -6.15
CA PRO A 196 -13.40 23.68 -7.58
C PRO A 196 -14.06 22.48 -8.31
N ASN A 197 -14.65 22.73 -9.48
CA ASN A 197 -15.34 21.69 -10.24
C ASN A 197 -14.43 20.55 -10.68
N ASP A 198 -13.15 20.83 -10.95
CA ASP A 198 -12.13 19.85 -11.36
C ASP A 198 -11.92 18.74 -10.33
N CYS A 199 -12.13 19.02 -9.04
CA CYS A 199 -12.06 18.01 -7.98
C CYS A 199 -13.13 16.90 -8.17
N ILE A 200 -14.38 17.29 -8.46
CA ILE A 200 -15.46 16.34 -8.69
C ILE A 200 -15.30 15.63 -10.03
N ASP A 201 -14.96 16.39 -11.09
CA ASP A 201 -14.70 15.82 -12.41
C ASP A 201 -13.52 14.82 -12.36
N GLY A 202 -12.50 15.11 -11.57
CA GLY A 202 -11.38 14.21 -11.30
C GLY A 202 -11.83 12.89 -10.69
N LEU A 203 -12.64 12.92 -9.64
CA LEU A 203 -13.17 11.69 -9.01
C LEU A 203 -14.10 10.91 -9.94
N LEU A 204 -15.00 11.59 -10.67
CA LEU A 204 -15.86 10.95 -11.66
C LEU A 204 -15.03 10.25 -12.74
N SER A 205 -13.98 10.91 -13.22
CA SER A 205 -13.04 10.33 -14.19
C SER A 205 -12.31 9.11 -13.64
N ILE A 206 -11.75 9.19 -12.41
CA ILE A 206 -11.07 8.06 -11.77
C ILE A 206 -12.03 6.87 -11.65
N ILE A 207 -13.25 7.08 -11.13
CA ILE A 207 -14.23 6.01 -10.96
C ILE A 207 -14.60 5.39 -12.32
N ALA A 208 -14.91 6.21 -13.33
CA ALA A 208 -15.32 5.73 -14.65
C ALA A 208 -14.22 4.94 -15.36
N VAL A 209 -12.97 5.42 -15.30
CA VAL A 209 -11.83 4.73 -15.94
C VAL A 209 -11.50 3.44 -15.22
N VAL A 210 -11.47 3.44 -13.88
CA VAL A 210 -11.21 2.22 -13.11
C VAL A 210 -12.32 1.19 -13.33
N GLU A 211 -13.60 1.59 -13.34
CA GLU A 211 -14.73 0.68 -13.66
C GLU A 211 -14.59 0.06 -15.05
N SER A 212 -14.16 0.84 -16.04
CA SER A 212 -13.97 0.36 -17.41
C SER A 212 -12.74 -0.55 -17.59
N CYS A 213 -11.68 -0.34 -16.79
CA CYS A 213 -10.39 -1.03 -16.96
C CYS A 213 -10.16 -2.14 -15.94
N LYS A 214 -10.99 -2.25 -14.89
CA LYS A 214 -10.81 -3.28 -13.87
C LYS A 214 -10.93 -4.68 -14.45
N THR A 215 -9.98 -5.54 -14.09
CA THR A 215 -9.96 -6.96 -14.49
C THR A 215 -10.45 -7.88 -13.38
N ALA A 216 -10.71 -7.34 -12.20
CA ALA A 216 -11.20 -8.03 -11.02
C ALA A 216 -12.62 -7.56 -10.68
N ASP A 217 -13.41 -8.44 -10.08
CA ASP A 217 -14.76 -8.10 -9.61
C ASP A 217 -14.67 -7.45 -8.22
N PHE A 218 -14.83 -6.13 -8.17
CA PHE A 218 -14.89 -5.35 -6.95
C PHE A 218 -15.78 -4.12 -7.13
N ASN A 219 -16.31 -3.62 -6.01
CA ASN A 219 -17.12 -2.41 -6.00
C ASN A 219 -16.26 -1.17 -5.80
N ILE A 220 -16.62 -0.06 -6.46
CA ILE A 220 -16.06 1.27 -6.17
C ILE A 220 -17.17 2.14 -5.62
N ILE A 221 -16.96 2.70 -4.43
CA ILE A 221 -17.95 3.52 -3.73
C ILE A 221 -17.31 4.85 -3.36
N PHE A 222 -17.91 5.95 -3.83
CA PHE A 222 -17.64 7.25 -3.23
C PHE A 222 -18.25 7.27 -1.82
N ASP A 223 -17.41 7.58 -0.83
CA ASP A 223 -17.74 7.51 0.57
C ASP A 223 -17.37 8.81 1.28
N ALA A 224 -18.39 9.62 1.56
CA ALA A 224 -18.22 10.91 2.22
C ALA A 224 -17.73 10.81 3.67
N SER A 225 -17.82 9.62 4.27
CA SER A 225 -17.35 9.36 5.64
C SER A 225 -15.89 8.87 5.69
N LEU A 226 -15.31 8.53 4.54
CA LEU A 226 -13.92 8.08 4.48
C LEU A 226 -12.98 9.22 4.84
N VAL A 227 -12.38 9.14 6.02
CA VAL A 227 -11.38 10.08 6.54
C VAL A 227 -10.07 9.36 6.74
N ARG A 228 -9.03 9.77 6.02
CA ARG A 228 -7.69 9.18 6.16
C ARG A 228 -6.60 10.25 6.12
N GLY A 229 -5.47 9.96 6.76
CA GLY A 229 -4.24 10.72 6.61
C GLY A 229 -4.39 12.21 6.87
N MET A 230 -5.12 12.61 7.92
CA MET A 230 -5.46 14.01 8.20
C MET A 230 -4.25 14.96 8.23
N GLY A 231 -3.07 14.42 8.49
CA GLY A 231 -1.85 15.22 8.61
C GLY A 231 -1.07 15.39 7.30
N TYR A 232 -1.36 14.63 6.22
CA TYR A 232 -0.50 14.70 5.05
C TYR A 232 -1.18 14.49 3.67
N TYR A 233 -2.34 13.86 3.55
CA TYR A 233 -3.04 13.79 2.26
C TYR A 233 -3.58 15.15 1.84
N THR A 234 -3.49 15.44 0.54
CA THR A 234 -3.82 16.75 -0.05
C THR A 234 -4.95 16.72 -1.07
N GLY A 235 -5.35 15.54 -1.51
CA GLY A 235 -6.37 15.32 -2.53
C GLY A 235 -7.10 14.00 -2.31
N THR A 236 -7.20 13.20 -3.37
CA THR A 236 -7.86 11.90 -3.38
C THR A 236 -7.32 10.97 -2.29
N ILE A 237 -8.24 10.29 -1.60
CA ILE A 237 -7.96 9.26 -0.61
C ILE A 237 -8.74 8.00 -0.95
N PHE A 238 -8.16 6.83 -0.69
CA PHE A 238 -8.78 5.55 -0.98
C PHE A 238 -8.46 4.49 0.06
N GLU A 239 -9.38 3.56 0.20
CA GLU A 239 -9.31 2.46 1.14
C GLU A 239 -9.95 1.21 0.54
N VAL A 240 -9.35 0.04 0.76
CA VAL A 240 -9.95 -1.23 0.41
C VAL A 240 -10.41 -1.95 1.67
N SER A 241 -11.69 -2.26 1.74
CA SER A 241 -12.28 -3.18 2.70
C SER A 241 -12.52 -4.54 2.04
N MET A 242 -12.43 -5.62 2.81
CA MET A 242 -12.62 -6.98 2.33
C MET A 242 -13.69 -7.67 3.18
N GLU A 243 -14.61 -8.38 2.52
CA GLU A 243 -15.69 -9.10 3.20
C GLU A 243 -15.11 -10.16 4.15
N GLY A 244 -15.67 -10.26 5.34
CA GLY A 244 -15.19 -11.20 6.37
C GLY A 244 -13.99 -10.71 7.19
N PHE A 245 -13.38 -9.57 6.84
CA PHE A 245 -12.28 -8.99 7.60
C PHE A 245 -12.65 -7.61 8.19
N SER A 246 -12.47 -7.47 9.50
CA SER A 246 -12.74 -6.19 10.21
C SER A 246 -11.60 -5.19 9.96
N GLY A 247 -11.92 -4.12 9.24
CA GLY A 247 -10.99 -3.04 8.89
C GLY A 247 -10.49 -3.10 7.46
N SER A 248 -9.70 -2.09 7.07
CA SER A 248 -9.17 -2.00 5.72
C SER A 248 -7.99 -2.93 5.48
N VAL A 249 -7.87 -3.50 4.28
CA VAL A 249 -6.72 -4.33 3.87
C VAL A 249 -5.68 -3.55 3.08
N ALA A 250 -6.05 -2.42 2.50
CA ALA A 250 -5.14 -1.50 1.82
C ALA A 250 -5.67 -0.06 1.91
N GLY A 251 -4.80 0.92 1.71
CA GLY A 251 -5.23 2.30 1.68
C GLY A 251 -4.13 3.27 1.29
N GLY A 252 -4.53 4.43 0.75
CA GLY A 252 -3.62 5.40 0.22
C GLY A 252 -4.26 6.75 -0.10
N GLY A 253 -3.56 7.54 -0.91
CA GLY A 253 -4.03 8.83 -1.40
C GLY A 253 -2.92 9.73 -1.91
N ARG A 254 -3.31 10.92 -2.38
CA ARG A 254 -2.43 11.97 -2.87
C ARG A 254 -1.83 12.79 -1.73
N TYR A 255 -0.53 13.06 -1.79
CA TYR A 255 0.22 13.73 -0.71
C TYR A 255 1.29 14.72 -1.23
N ASP A 256 0.91 15.62 -2.11
CA ASP A 256 1.79 16.53 -2.88
C ASP A 256 2.73 17.40 -2.03
N LYS A 257 2.37 17.69 -0.77
CA LYS A 257 3.16 18.58 0.11
C LYS A 257 4.26 17.88 0.90
N VAL A 258 4.31 16.54 0.90
CA VAL A 258 5.24 15.80 1.77
C VAL A 258 6.68 15.95 1.30
N ILE A 259 6.93 15.90 -0.01
CA ILE A 259 8.28 16.02 -0.58
C ILE A 259 8.83 17.43 -0.38
N GLY A 260 7.98 18.46 -0.45
CA GLY A 260 8.34 19.84 -0.19
C GLY A 260 8.90 20.12 1.21
N LYS A 261 8.67 19.22 2.18
CA LYS A 261 9.29 19.30 3.51
C LYS A 261 10.79 18.97 3.50
N PHE A 262 11.30 18.33 2.45
CA PHE A 262 12.68 17.91 2.27
C PHE A 262 13.37 18.63 1.09
N SER A 263 12.61 19.39 0.29
CA SER A 263 13.09 20.11 -0.88
C SER A 263 12.46 21.51 -0.93
N SER A 264 12.96 22.38 -1.81
CA SER A 264 12.39 23.71 -2.06
C SER A 264 11.17 23.69 -2.98
N LYS A 265 10.79 22.54 -3.52
CA LYS A 265 9.71 22.40 -4.50
C LYS A 265 8.68 21.37 -4.01
N GLU A 266 7.40 21.67 -4.15
CA GLU A 266 6.34 20.68 -4.05
C GLU A 266 6.40 19.76 -5.27
N VAL A 267 6.14 18.46 -5.04
CA VAL A 267 6.13 17.44 -6.10
C VAL A 267 4.84 16.64 -5.95
N PRO A 268 4.02 16.56 -7.01
CA PRO A 268 2.84 15.73 -6.99
C PRO A 268 3.20 14.29 -6.63
N ALA A 269 2.49 13.72 -5.69
CA ALA A 269 2.77 12.38 -5.19
C ALA A 269 1.48 11.69 -4.76
N CYS A 270 1.34 10.45 -5.19
CA CYS A 270 0.23 9.57 -4.80
C CYS A 270 0.79 8.20 -4.46
N GLY A 271 0.24 7.54 -3.44
CA GLY A 271 0.71 6.23 -3.01
C GLY A 271 -0.41 5.33 -2.47
N PHE A 272 -0.16 4.03 -2.50
CA PHE A 272 -1.05 3.00 -1.99
C PHE A 272 -0.26 1.96 -1.20
N SER A 273 -0.72 1.67 0.02
CA SER A 273 -0.10 0.69 0.92
C SER A 273 -1.02 -0.52 1.11
N ILE A 274 -0.48 -1.72 0.93
CA ILE A 274 -1.17 -2.98 1.25
C ILE A 274 -0.79 -3.38 2.68
N GLY A 275 -1.78 -3.70 3.48
CA GLY A 275 -1.60 -4.22 4.84
C GLY A 275 -1.12 -5.67 4.82
N PHE A 276 0.18 -5.88 4.68
CA PHE A 276 0.81 -7.18 4.47
C PHE A 276 0.33 -8.24 5.49
N GLU A 277 0.45 -7.96 6.80
CA GLU A 277 0.05 -8.90 7.84
C GLU A 277 -1.46 -9.17 7.85
N ARG A 278 -2.29 -8.22 7.38
CA ARG A 278 -3.74 -8.41 7.24
C ARG A 278 -4.05 -9.40 6.14
N ILE A 279 -3.39 -9.28 4.99
CA ILE A 279 -3.51 -10.25 3.88
C ILE A 279 -2.99 -11.61 4.32
N VAL A 280 -1.83 -11.69 4.99
CA VAL A 280 -1.31 -12.95 5.54
C VAL A 280 -2.29 -13.59 6.53
N THR A 281 -2.93 -12.79 7.39
CA THR A 281 -3.95 -13.29 8.33
C THR A 281 -5.13 -13.91 7.60
N ILE A 282 -5.66 -13.22 6.58
CA ILE A 282 -6.77 -13.71 5.75
C ILE A 282 -6.38 -15.03 5.06
N LEU A 283 -5.23 -15.05 4.39
CA LEU A 283 -4.74 -16.22 3.68
C LEU A 283 -4.51 -17.42 4.62
N THR A 284 -4.02 -17.16 5.83
CA THR A 284 -3.81 -18.21 6.85
C THR A 284 -5.14 -18.76 7.36
N GLU A 285 -6.12 -17.90 7.62
CA GLU A 285 -7.48 -18.33 8.05
C GLU A 285 -8.21 -19.11 6.96
N GLU A 286 -7.90 -18.87 5.69
CA GLU A 286 -8.46 -19.59 4.54
C GLU A 286 -7.66 -20.85 4.16
N ASN A 287 -6.65 -21.23 4.93
CA ASN A 287 -5.74 -22.34 4.63
C ASN A 287 -5.12 -22.23 3.22
N PHE A 288 -4.71 -21.01 2.85
CA PHE A 288 -4.04 -20.77 1.57
C PHE A 288 -2.73 -21.57 1.49
N GLU A 289 -2.63 -22.40 0.47
CA GLU A 289 -1.37 -23.07 0.13
C GLU A 289 -0.70 -22.29 -0.98
N PRO A 290 0.50 -21.70 -0.74
CA PRO A 290 1.24 -21.02 -1.81
C PRO A 290 1.58 -22.02 -2.92
N GLU A 291 1.63 -21.55 -4.16
CA GLU A 291 2.13 -22.35 -5.27
C GLU A 291 3.49 -22.94 -4.87
N LYS A 292 3.63 -24.25 -5.09
CA LYS A 292 4.91 -24.94 -4.81
C LYS A 292 5.99 -24.27 -5.64
N GLU A 293 7.08 -23.91 -4.99
CA GLU A 293 8.22 -23.41 -5.73
C GLU A 293 8.61 -24.38 -6.84
N PRO A 294 8.93 -23.88 -8.05
CA PRO A 294 9.39 -24.77 -9.13
C PRO A 294 10.55 -25.61 -8.67
N VAL A 295 10.50 -26.90 -8.96
CA VAL A 295 11.61 -27.82 -8.65
C VAL A 295 12.90 -27.29 -9.32
N LYS A 296 13.96 -27.14 -8.54
CA LYS A 296 15.27 -26.74 -9.02
C LYS A 296 16.12 -27.96 -9.26
N LYS A 297 16.58 -28.13 -10.52
CA LYS A 297 17.38 -29.24 -10.99
C LYS A 297 18.74 -28.78 -11.51
N ALA A 298 19.79 -29.47 -11.14
CA ALA A 298 21.13 -29.19 -11.62
C ALA A 298 21.68 -30.35 -12.45
N TYR A 299 22.11 -30.07 -13.68
CA TYR A 299 22.93 -30.96 -14.51
C TYR A 299 24.41 -30.67 -14.21
N LEU A 300 25.09 -31.62 -13.62
CA LEU A 300 26.50 -31.56 -13.30
C LEU A 300 27.25 -32.40 -14.33
N TYR A 301 28.07 -31.79 -15.18
CA TYR A 301 28.79 -32.49 -16.23
C TYR A 301 30.30 -32.54 -15.98
N GLU A 302 30.93 -33.62 -16.35
CA GLU A 302 32.38 -33.77 -16.28
C GLU A 302 33.08 -32.86 -17.29
N LYS A 303 34.13 -32.14 -16.86
CA LYS A 303 34.90 -31.26 -17.74
C LYS A 303 35.49 -31.98 -18.92
N GLY A 304 35.38 -31.41 -20.13
CA GLY A 304 35.89 -31.95 -21.36
C GLY A 304 35.01 -33.04 -21.99
N LEU A 305 33.69 -32.96 -21.79
CA LEU A 305 32.73 -33.66 -22.66
C LEU A 305 32.92 -33.20 -24.11
N ASN A 306 32.60 -34.09 -25.05
CA ASN A 306 32.50 -33.71 -26.45
C ASN A 306 31.23 -32.85 -26.72
N ASP A 307 31.22 -32.16 -27.86
CA ASP A 307 30.12 -31.24 -28.19
C ASP A 307 28.79 -31.96 -28.32
N SER A 308 28.72 -33.17 -28.85
CA SER A 308 27.49 -33.94 -28.97
C SER A 308 26.85 -34.20 -27.61
N ALA A 309 27.63 -34.68 -26.65
CA ALA A 309 27.15 -34.93 -25.28
C ALA A 309 26.71 -33.66 -24.54
N PHE A 310 27.42 -32.57 -24.78
CA PHE A 310 27.01 -31.28 -24.19
C PHE A 310 25.73 -30.75 -24.79
N ILE A 311 25.52 -30.91 -26.10
CA ILE A 311 24.27 -30.56 -26.80
C ILE A 311 23.10 -31.36 -26.21
N ASP A 312 23.28 -32.67 -25.96
CA ASP A 312 22.25 -33.52 -25.37
C ASP A 312 21.82 -33.04 -23.96
N ILE A 313 22.80 -32.62 -23.16
CA ILE A 313 22.50 -32.01 -21.83
C ILE A 313 21.68 -30.74 -22.01
N LEU A 314 22.05 -29.87 -22.94
CA LEU A 314 21.32 -28.63 -23.20
C LEU A 314 19.89 -28.88 -23.70
N HIS A 315 19.69 -29.89 -24.55
CA HIS A 315 18.36 -30.31 -24.99
C HIS A 315 17.51 -30.80 -23.81
N LYS A 316 18.02 -31.67 -22.94
CA LYS A 316 17.36 -32.15 -21.74
C LYS A 316 17.01 -31.00 -20.80
N ALA A 317 17.97 -30.09 -20.58
CA ALA A 317 17.72 -28.88 -19.75
C ALA A 317 16.64 -27.99 -20.34
N LYS A 318 16.58 -27.85 -21.67
CA LYS A 318 15.54 -27.09 -22.37
C LYS A 318 14.15 -27.72 -22.17
N GLU A 319 14.06 -29.05 -22.30
CA GLU A 319 12.77 -29.75 -22.08
C GLU A 319 12.32 -29.67 -20.61
N ASP A 320 13.24 -29.80 -19.66
CA ASP A 320 12.88 -29.64 -18.23
C ASP A 320 12.42 -28.22 -17.91
N ARG A 321 13.04 -27.17 -18.50
CA ARG A 321 12.58 -25.77 -18.37
C ARG A 321 11.17 -25.59 -18.97
N LYS A 322 10.85 -26.24 -20.09
CA LYS A 322 9.49 -26.20 -20.65
C LYS A 322 8.43 -26.81 -19.72
N LYS A 323 8.84 -27.77 -18.87
CA LYS A 323 7.97 -28.37 -17.84
C LYS A 323 7.86 -27.51 -16.57
N GLY A 324 8.45 -26.32 -16.56
CA GLY A 324 8.41 -25.39 -15.43
C GLY A 324 9.54 -25.57 -14.39
N LEU A 325 10.54 -26.42 -14.64
CA LEU A 325 11.68 -26.57 -13.72
C LEU A 325 12.66 -25.42 -13.87
N ILE A 326 13.29 -25.02 -12.75
CA ILE A 326 14.47 -24.14 -12.77
C ILE A 326 15.70 -24.99 -12.96
N VAL A 327 16.38 -24.85 -14.10
CA VAL A 327 17.47 -25.76 -14.47
C VAL A 327 18.82 -25.03 -14.58
N LEU A 328 19.79 -25.49 -13.79
CA LEU A 328 21.22 -25.14 -13.89
C LEU A 328 21.97 -26.21 -14.67
N VAL A 329 22.85 -25.79 -15.58
CA VAL A 329 23.83 -26.65 -16.21
C VAL A 329 25.22 -26.15 -15.84
N THR A 330 26.05 -26.94 -15.17
CA THR A 330 27.34 -26.51 -14.70
C THR A 330 28.36 -27.66 -14.68
N ALA A 331 29.65 -27.34 -14.81
CA ALA A 331 30.71 -28.33 -14.72
C ALA A 331 30.86 -28.84 -13.27
N MET A 332 31.24 -30.10 -13.12
CA MET A 332 31.59 -30.71 -11.86
C MET A 332 32.84 -30.07 -11.25
N ASN A 333 32.80 -29.78 -9.97
CA ASN A 333 33.94 -29.37 -9.16
C ASN A 333 34.73 -30.62 -8.68
N LYS A 334 35.99 -30.45 -8.30
CA LYS A 334 36.80 -31.52 -7.69
C LYS A 334 36.09 -32.12 -6.45
N ASN A 335 35.49 -31.29 -5.63
CA ASN A 335 34.63 -31.73 -4.49
C ASN A 335 33.18 -31.63 -4.89
N LYS A 336 32.65 -32.68 -5.50
CA LYS A 336 31.25 -32.77 -5.91
C LYS A 336 30.28 -32.74 -4.75
N LYS A 337 30.65 -33.35 -3.62
CA LYS A 337 29.81 -33.37 -2.42
C LYS A 337 29.54 -31.95 -1.92
N PHE A 338 30.59 -31.17 -1.77
CA PHE A 338 30.49 -29.76 -1.38
C PHE A 338 29.72 -28.94 -2.41
N GLN A 339 29.91 -29.16 -3.70
CA GLN A 339 29.16 -28.49 -4.76
C GLN A 339 27.66 -28.76 -4.65
N LYS A 340 27.24 -29.99 -4.42
CA LYS A 340 25.84 -30.37 -4.24
C LYS A 340 25.27 -29.77 -2.95
N GLU A 341 26.03 -29.76 -1.86
CA GLU A 341 25.61 -29.13 -0.60
C GLU A 341 25.34 -27.61 -0.80
N GLN A 342 26.24 -26.91 -1.51
CA GLN A 342 26.04 -25.49 -1.81
C GLN A 342 24.84 -25.24 -2.72
N LEU A 343 24.60 -26.09 -3.72
CA LEU A 343 23.43 -26.00 -4.59
C LEU A 343 22.14 -26.35 -3.82
N SER A 344 22.17 -27.30 -2.90
CA SER A 344 21.03 -27.62 -2.03
C SER A 344 20.65 -26.46 -1.14
N LEU A 345 21.61 -25.70 -0.62
CA LEU A 345 21.36 -24.44 0.12
C LEU A 345 20.70 -23.37 -0.76
N GLN A 346 20.87 -23.44 -2.08
CA GLN A 346 20.20 -22.58 -3.06
C GLN A 346 18.84 -23.13 -3.52
N GLY A 347 18.40 -24.26 -2.92
CA GLY A 347 17.11 -24.89 -3.19
C GLY A 347 17.11 -25.90 -4.33
N TYR A 348 18.27 -26.30 -4.89
CA TYR A 348 18.32 -27.40 -5.86
C TYR A 348 18.13 -28.74 -5.16
N THR A 349 17.08 -29.48 -5.57
CA THR A 349 16.71 -30.76 -4.97
C THR A 349 16.99 -31.93 -5.89
N GLU A 350 17.11 -31.70 -7.20
CA GLU A 350 17.41 -32.74 -8.19
C GLU A 350 18.78 -32.53 -8.83
N PHE A 351 19.56 -33.61 -8.92
CA PHE A 351 20.91 -33.61 -9.51
C PHE A 351 21.04 -34.71 -10.53
N THR A 352 21.44 -34.35 -11.74
CA THR A 352 21.81 -35.30 -12.81
C THR A 352 23.30 -35.13 -13.10
N GLU A 353 24.06 -36.21 -12.86
CA GLU A 353 25.49 -36.24 -13.17
C GLU A 353 25.69 -36.87 -14.54
N VAL A 354 26.56 -36.28 -15.37
CA VAL A 354 26.90 -36.77 -16.70
C VAL A 354 28.40 -36.92 -16.83
N TYR A 355 28.85 -38.17 -17.07
CA TYR A 355 30.25 -38.54 -17.17
C TYR A 355 30.65 -38.88 -18.61
N LYS A 356 31.94 -38.78 -18.92
CA LYS A 356 32.50 -39.10 -20.25
C LYS A 356 32.33 -40.58 -20.63
N GLU A 357 32.33 -41.47 -19.64
CA GLU A 357 32.31 -42.92 -19.88
C GLU A 357 30.89 -43.48 -20.14
N GLU A 358 29.85 -42.82 -19.69
CA GLU A 358 28.47 -43.26 -19.91
C GLU A 358 27.98 -43.08 -21.36
N LEU A 359 28.74 -42.37 -22.19
CA LEU A 359 28.42 -42.04 -23.58
C LEU A 359 29.06 -43.01 -24.60
N LYS A 360 29.73 -44.07 -24.14
CA LYS A 360 30.33 -45.10 -24.99
C LYS A 360 29.49 -46.35 -25.14
N LYS A 361 28.25 -46.37 -24.69
CA LYS A 361 27.26 -47.46 -24.87
C LYS A 361 26.11 -46.95 -25.79
#